data_75bb8604e5b826a4cfad9917c1c5ccb8
#
_entry.id   75bb8604e5b826a4cfad9917c1c5ccb8
#
_cell.length_a   1.000
_cell.length_b   1.000
_cell.length_c   1.000
_cell.angle_alpha   90.00
_cell.angle_beta   90.00
_cell.angle_gamma   90.00
#
_symmetry.space_group_name_H-M   'P 1'
#
loop_
_entity.id
_entity.type
_entity.pdbx_description
1 polymer ?
#
loop_
_entity_poly.entity_id
_entity_poly.type
_entity_poly.pdbx_seq_one_letter_code
_entity_poly.pdbx_strand_id
1 'polypeptide(L)'
;VRTDLGALFGSIDVYLFDQLLRGRIVPGMRVLDAGCGRGRNLAFLLREGYEVRALDPDPVAVEAARALARRLAPAIPESSFRRETVEDSTFPDACADVVISNAVLHFAPDEAIFLAMLRGTWRLLSPGGLLFCRLASSIGIEGLVRPLGGRRFSLPDGTDRFLVDEAYLVDLTAELGGRLLDPIKTTVVQGQRAMTTWVVRREG
;
A
#
# COMPACT_ATOMS: atom_id res chain seq x y z
N VAL A 1 13.06 -5.21 31.65
CA VAL A 1 11.85 -4.52 31.12
C VAL A 1 11.40 -5.25 29.89
N ARG A 2 10.15 -5.77 29.86
CA ARG A 2 9.61 -6.46 28.67
C ARG A 2 9.20 -5.40 27.65
N THR A 3 9.75 -5.47 26.44
CA THR A 3 9.39 -4.54 25.36
C THR A 3 7.95 -4.79 24.93
N ASP A 4 7.11 -3.77 24.96
CA ASP A 4 5.76 -3.84 24.43
C ASP A 4 5.83 -3.63 22.88
N LEU A 5 5.78 -4.74 22.16
CA LEU A 5 5.85 -4.75 20.71
C LEU A 5 4.62 -4.07 20.07
N GLY A 6 3.44 -4.18 20.70
CA GLY A 6 2.24 -3.50 20.24
C GLY A 6 2.36 -1.99 20.35
N ALA A 7 2.93 -1.50 21.46
CA ALA A 7 3.23 -0.09 21.62
C ALA A 7 4.28 0.39 20.60
N LEU A 8 5.28 -0.44 20.27
CA LEU A 8 6.36 -0.06 19.36
C LEU A 8 5.92 -0.07 17.90
N PHE A 9 5.31 -1.15 17.42
CA PHE A 9 5.01 -1.35 16.00
C PHE A 9 3.55 -1.01 15.62
N GLY A 10 2.66 -0.88 16.61
CA GLY A 10 1.23 -0.73 16.34
C GLY A 10 0.66 -1.99 15.67
N SER A 11 -0.19 -1.78 14.68
CA SER A 11 -0.80 -2.83 13.85
C SER A 11 -0.24 -2.84 12.42
N ILE A 12 1.05 -2.57 12.28
CA ILE A 12 1.75 -2.58 11.00
C ILE A 12 1.50 -3.91 10.25
N ASP A 13 1.39 -3.84 8.94
CA ASP A 13 1.29 -5.04 8.11
C ASP A 13 2.59 -5.86 8.22
N VAL A 14 2.44 -7.17 8.48
CA VAL A 14 3.59 -8.06 8.72
C VAL A 14 4.53 -8.15 7.51
N TYR A 15 4.03 -8.04 6.29
CA TYR A 15 4.84 -8.07 5.08
C TYR A 15 5.53 -6.73 4.80
N LEU A 16 4.95 -5.62 5.25
CA LEU A 16 5.63 -4.33 5.28
C LEU A 16 6.75 -4.34 6.33
N PHE A 17 6.47 -4.90 7.50
CA PHE A 17 7.47 -5.08 8.55
C PHE A 17 8.65 -5.95 8.09
N ASP A 18 8.41 -6.99 7.28
CA ASP A 18 9.49 -7.79 6.65
C ASP A 18 10.41 -6.92 5.78
N GLN A 19 9.90 -5.89 5.08
CA GLN A 19 10.74 -4.98 4.31
C GLN A 19 11.65 -4.10 5.17
N LEU A 20 11.17 -3.71 6.36
CA LEU A 20 12.00 -3.03 7.37
C LEU A 20 13.09 -3.95 7.90
N LEU A 21 12.76 -5.19 8.28
CA LEU A 21 13.73 -6.18 8.76
C LEU A 21 14.81 -6.52 7.73
N ARG A 22 14.48 -6.47 6.44
CA ARG A 22 15.45 -6.68 5.34
C ARG A 22 16.32 -5.46 5.07
N GLY A 23 16.14 -4.35 5.78
CA GLY A 23 16.88 -3.12 5.55
C GLY A 23 16.58 -2.45 4.20
N ARG A 24 15.41 -2.71 3.61
CA ARG A 24 14.98 -2.09 2.35
C ARG A 24 14.30 -0.75 2.56
N ILE A 25 13.74 -0.56 3.74
CA ILE A 25 13.12 0.67 4.22
C ILE A 25 13.90 1.06 5.47
N VAL A 26 14.66 2.16 5.38
CA VAL A 26 15.60 2.58 6.44
C VAL A 26 15.31 4.03 6.86
N PRO A 27 15.67 4.42 8.09
CA PRO A 27 15.51 5.80 8.57
C PRO A 27 16.11 6.83 7.61
N GLY A 28 15.44 7.97 7.47
CA GLY A 28 15.81 9.04 6.53
C GLY A 28 15.16 8.91 5.14
N MET A 29 14.53 7.77 4.82
CA MET A 29 13.74 7.65 3.59
C MET A 29 12.44 8.43 3.69
N ARG A 30 12.00 8.99 2.55
CA ARG A 30 10.69 9.60 2.35
C ARG A 30 9.67 8.50 2.08
N VAL A 31 8.72 8.34 2.98
CA VAL A 31 7.67 7.30 2.88
C VAL A 31 6.32 7.95 2.64
N LEU A 32 5.58 7.47 1.63
CA LEU A 32 4.21 7.90 1.35
C LEU A 32 3.26 6.70 1.47
N ASP A 33 2.27 6.82 2.33
CA ASP A 33 1.20 5.81 2.46
C ASP A 33 -0.02 6.26 1.64
N ALA A 34 -0.22 5.63 0.50
CA ALA A 34 -1.29 5.90 -0.46
C ALA A 34 -2.53 5.07 -0.10
N GLY A 35 -3.51 5.71 0.52
CA GLY A 35 -4.65 5.07 1.18
C GLY A 35 -4.32 4.66 2.61
N CYS A 36 -3.88 5.63 3.39
CA CYS A 36 -3.31 5.40 4.72
C CYS A 36 -4.33 4.92 5.76
N GLY A 37 -5.63 5.07 5.50
CA GLY A 37 -6.65 4.83 6.48
C GLY A 37 -6.34 5.59 7.79
N ARG A 38 -6.53 4.95 8.91
CA ARG A 38 -6.23 5.55 10.23
C ARG A 38 -4.75 5.51 10.61
N GLY A 39 -3.83 5.24 9.66
CA GLY A 39 -2.39 5.28 9.88
C GLY A 39 -1.81 4.03 10.53
N ARG A 40 -2.41 2.86 10.37
CA ARG A 40 -1.93 1.62 11.02
C ARG A 40 -0.48 1.27 10.67
N ASN A 41 -0.04 1.58 9.46
CA ASN A 41 1.32 1.34 8.98
C ASN A 41 2.29 2.47 9.38
N LEU A 42 1.80 3.59 9.89
CA LEU A 42 2.60 4.80 10.10
C LEU A 42 3.21 4.89 11.50
N ALA A 43 2.65 4.20 12.50
CA ALA A 43 3.04 4.40 13.91
C ALA A 43 4.54 4.19 14.15
N PHE A 44 5.12 3.12 13.63
CA PHE A 44 6.55 2.83 13.72
C PHE A 44 7.37 3.87 12.94
N LEU A 45 7.00 4.15 11.70
CA LEU A 45 7.71 5.08 10.83
C LEU A 45 7.77 6.49 11.44
N LEU A 46 6.66 6.97 12.00
CA LEU A 46 6.59 8.26 12.69
C LEU A 46 7.53 8.33 13.90
N ARG A 47 7.61 7.26 14.71
CA ARG A 47 8.49 7.21 15.88
C ARG A 47 9.97 7.19 15.52
N GLU A 48 10.31 6.49 14.46
CA GLU A 48 11.70 6.30 14.03
C GLU A 48 12.20 7.43 13.12
N GLY A 49 11.43 8.52 12.98
CA GLY A 49 11.88 9.74 12.31
C GLY A 49 11.95 9.68 10.80
N TYR A 50 11.14 8.81 10.16
CA TYR A 50 10.97 8.84 8.70
C TYR A 50 10.25 10.11 8.25
N GLU A 51 10.54 10.59 7.04
CA GLU A 51 9.75 11.64 6.40
C GLU A 51 8.42 11.06 5.88
N VAL A 52 7.39 11.11 6.71
CA VAL A 52 6.10 10.50 6.40
C VAL A 52 5.18 11.47 5.68
N ARG A 53 4.62 11.01 4.57
CA ARG A 53 3.47 11.59 3.87
C ARG A 53 2.36 10.56 3.76
N ALA A 54 1.12 11.02 3.71
CA ALA A 54 -0.02 10.12 3.59
C ALA A 54 -1.18 10.79 2.88
N LEU A 55 -2.00 10.01 2.20
CA LEU A 55 -3.26 10.45 1.62
C LEU A 55 -4.34 9.38 1.79
N ASP A 56 -5.58 9.84 1.87
CA ASP A 56 -6.78 9.03 1.89
C ASP A 56 -7.98 9.88 1.49
N PRO A 57 -8.97 9.39 0.72
CA PRO A 57 -10.17 10.16 0.39
C PRO A 57 -11.10 10.36 1.60
N ASP A 58 -11.03 9.50 2.62
CA ASP A 58 -11.85 9.61 3.82
C ASP A 58 -11.30 10.68 4.78
N PRO A 59 -12.02 11.77 5.05
CA PRO A 59 -11.59 12.82 5.96
C PRO A 59 -11.38 12.32 7.40
N VAL A 60 -12.13 11.31 7.83
CA VAL A 60 -11.99 10.72 9.18
C VAL A 60 -10.68 9.95 9.29
N ALA A 61 -10.30 9.23 8.22
CA ALA A 61 -9.03 8.53 8.14
C ALA A 61 -7.85 9.51 8.19
N VAL A 62 -7.88 10.57 7.37
CA VAL A 62 -6.81 11.57 7.34
C VAL A 62 -6.65 12.27 8.69
N GLU A 63 -7.76 12.65 9.35
CA GLU A 63 -7.68 13.29 10.66
C GLU A 63 -7.12 12.35 11.74
N ALA A 64 -7.47 11.06 11.69
CA ALA A 64 -6.88 10.06 12.58
C ALA A 64 -5.37 9.92 12.36
N ALA A 65 -4.91 9.91 11.10
CA ALA A 65 -3.49 9.88 10.74
C ALA A 65 -2.76 11.15 11.21
N ARG A 66 -3.35 12.34 11.06
CA ARG A 66 -2.83 13.62 11.60
C ARG A 66 -2.70 13.57 13.12
N ALA A 67 -3.74 13.11 13.82
CA ALA A 67 -3.72 12.99 15.28
C ALA A 67 -2.62 12.02 15.75
N LEU A 68 -2.39 10.94 15.01
CA LEU A 68 -1.29 10.02 15.25
C LEU A 68 0.07 10.71 15.06
N ALA A 69 0.25 11.48 13.98
CA ALA A 69 1.47 12.22 13.71
C ALA A 69 1.75 13.31 14.75
N ARG A 70 0.75 14.11 15.12
CA ARG A 70 0.90 15.12 16.21
C ARG A 70 1.43 14.49 17.50
N ARG A 71 1.02 13.28 17.80
CA ARG A 71 1.43 12.56 19.02
C ARG A 71 2.84 11.96 18.92
N LEU A 72 3.21 11.39 17.76
CA LEU A 72 4.43 10.58 17.61
C LEU A 72 5.58 11.35 16.95
N ALA A 73 5.29 12.30 16.08
CA ALA A 73 6.25 13.07 15.30
C ALA A 73 5.73 14.52 15.07
N PRO A 74 5.61 15.33 16.13
CA PRO A 74 4.99 16.66 16.06
C PRO A 74 5.69 17.63 15.11
N ALA A 75 6.91 17.35 14.69
CA ALA A 75 7.65 18.13 13.70
C ALA A 75 7.16 17.94 12.26
N ILE A 76 6.41 16.86 11.97
CA ILE A 76 5.87 16.63 10.63
C ILE A 76 4.68 17.57 10.40
N PRO A 77 4.69 18.39 9.33
CA PRO A 77 3.62 19.34 9.07
C PRO A 77 2.31 18.64 8.71
N GLU A 78 1.18 19.19 9.10
CA GLU A 78 -0.16 18.66 8.79
C GLU A 78 -0.43 18.56 7.28
N SER A 79 0.21 19.41 6.47
CA SER A 79 0.14 19.37 5.00
C SER A 79 0.74 18.09 4.40
N SER A 80 1.49 17.32 5.18
CA SER A 80 1.97 15.99 4.79
C SER A 80 0.85 14.93 4.76
N PHE A 81 -0.32 15.24 5.32
CA PHE A 81 -1.49 14.35 5.36
C PHE A 81 -2.63 14.99 4.58
N ARG A 82 -2.96 14.42 3.41
CA ARG A 82 -3.90 15.03 2.47
C ARG A 82 -5.15 14.21 2.27
N ARG A 83 -6.29 14.92 2.19
CA ARG A 83 -7.55 14.31 1.79
C ARG A 83 -7.61 14.31 0.27
N GLU A 84 -7.12 13.24 -0.35
CA GLU A 84 -7.03 13.09 -1.80
C GLU A 84 -7.17 11.60 -2.15
N THR A 85 -7.63 11.31 -3.37
CA THR A 85 -7.47 9.98 -3.97
C THR A 85 -6.05 9.84 -4.52
N VAL A 86 -5.59 8.62 -4.74
CA VAL A 86 -4.21 8.41 -5.20
C VAL A 86 -4.02 8.82 -6.66
N GLU A 87 -5.04 8.64 -7.49
CA GLU A 87 -5.06 9.03 -8.90
C GLU A 87 -5.02 10.55 -9.11
N ASP A 88 -5.62 11.31 -8.18
CA ASP A 88 -5.72 12.79 -8.24
C ASP A 88 -4.78 13.46 -7.23
N SER A 89 -3.79 12.74 -6.73
CA SER A 89 -2.88 13.28 -5.73
C SER A 89 -2.13 14.52 -6.22
N THR A 90 -2.11 15.56 -5.40
CA THR A 90 -1.38 16.81 -5.65
C THR A 90 0.06 16.78 -5.11
N PHE A 91 0.51 15.67 -4.54
CA PHE A 91 1.92 15.49 -4.21
C PHE A 91 2.78 15.50 -5.48
N PRO A 92 3.99 16.13 -5.42
CA PRO A 92 4.90 16.14 -6.57
C PRO A 92 5.29 14.74 -7.03
N ASP A 93 5.64 14.63 -8.30
CA ASP A 93 6.24 13.42 -8.86
C ASP A 93 7.54 13.08 -8.12
N ALA A 94 7.83 11.78 -7.99
CA ALA A 94 9.04 11.28 -7.36
C ALA A 94 9.30 11.85 -5.95
N CYS A 95 8.23 12.11 -5.20
CA CYS A 95 8.32 12.71 -3.87
C CYS A 95 8.60 11.71 -2.75
N ALA A 96 8.62 10.40 -3.03
CA ALA A 96 8.83 9.36 -2.04
C ALA A 96 9.83 8.30 -2.51
N ASP A 97 10.66 7.82 -1.59
CA ASP A 97 11.59 6.71 -1.82
C ASP A 97 10.90 5.36 -1.59
N VAL A 98 9.82 5.38 -0.82
CA VAL A 98 8.93 4.25 -0.57
C VAL A 98 7.48 4.71 -0.70
N VAL A 99 6.70 4.01 -1.52
CA VAL A 99 5.24 4.17 -1.56
C VAL A 99 4.59 2.89 -1.05
N ILE A 100 3.71 3.05 -0.07
CA ILE A 100 2.89 1.98 0.50
C ILE A 100 1.50 2.07 -0.12
N SER A 101 0.98 0.97 -0.67
CA SER A 101 -0.40 0.82 -1.13
C SER A 101 -0.97 -0.48 -0.53
N ASN A 102 -1.49 -0.40 0.68
CA ASN A 102 -1.91 -1.56 1.43
C ASN A 102 -3.43 -1.65 1.55
N ALA A 103 -4.04 -2.57 0.83
CA ALA A 103 -5.48 -2.78 0.75
C ALA A 103 -6.22 -1.57 0.15
N VAL A 104 -5.72 -1.06 -0.97
CA VAL A 104 -6.25 0.14 -1.67
C VAL A 104 -6.70 -0.19 -3.09
N LEU A 105 -5.80 -0.66 -3.95
CA LEU A 105 -6.06 -0.82 -5.38
C LEU A 105 -7.23 -1.78 -5.69
N HIS A 106 -7.49 -2.76 -4.84
CA HIS A 106 -8.58 -3.73 -5.04
C HIS A 106 -9.99 -3.15 -4.81
N PHE A 107 -10.09 -1.88 -4.39
CA PHE A 107 -11.39 -1.18 -4.34
C PHE A 107 -11.79 -0.56 -5.68
N ALA A 108 -10.92 -0.57 -6.67
CA ALA A 108 -11.24 -0.07 -8.00
C ALA A 108 -12.51 -0.73 -8.55
N PRO A 109 -13.45 0.06 -9.10
CA PRO A 109 -14.69 -0.46 -9.67
C PRO A 109 -14.46 -1.18 -11.00
N ASP A 110 -13.41 -0.84 -11.72
CA ASP A 110 -13.04 -1.38 -13.02
C ASP A 110 -11.52 -1.27 -13.26
N GLU A 111 -11.08 -1.77 -14.41
CA GLU A 111 -9.65 -1.79 -14.77
C GLU A 111 -9.11 -0.39 -15.09
N ALA A 112 -9.92 0.50 -15.65
CA ALA A 112 -9.49 1.85 -15.99
C ALA A 112 -9.13 2.63 -14.72
N ILE A 113 -9.97 2.55 -13.68
CA ILE A 113 -9.71 3.17 -12.38
C ILE A 113 -8.56 2.46 -11.65
N PHE A 114 -8.48 1.11 -11.71
CA PHE A 114 -7.35 0.38 -11.15
C PHE A 114 -6.02 0.86 -11.72
N LEU A 115 -5.93 1.00 -13.04
CA LEU A 115 -4.73 1.48 -13.71
C LEU A 115 -4.45 2.97 -13.41
N ALA A 116 -5.48 3.81 -13.28
CA ALA A 116 -5.32 5.19 -12.86
C ALA A 116 -4.73 5.29 -11.45
N MET A 117 -5.28 4.54 -10.50
CA MET A 117 -4.76 4.45 -9.11
C MET A 117 -3.31 3.93 -9.09
N LEU A 118 -3.01 2.89 -9.87
CA LEU A 118 -1.66 2.33 -9.93
C LEU A 118 -0.66 3.32 -10.52
N ARG A 119 -1.00 4.02 -11.61
CA ARG A 119 -0.16 5.05 -12.22
C ARG A 119 0.04 6.23 -11.28
N GLY A 120 -1.02 6.65 -10.57
CA GLY A 120 -0.93 7.68 -9.52
C GLY A 120 0.06 7.27 -8.43
N THR A 121 -0.04 6.04 -7.92
CA THR A 121 0.90 5.47 -6.95
C THR A 121 2.34 5.47 -7.48
N TRP A 122 2.52 5.00 -8.73
CA TRP A 122 3.84 4.91 -9.36
C TRP A 122 4.50 6.26 -9.64
N ARG A 123 3.72 7.26 -10.02
CA ARG A 123 4.18 8.63 -10.25
C ARG A 123 4.86 9.22 -9.02
N LEU A 124 4.32 8.94 -7.84
CA LEU A 124 4.82 9.46 -6.56
C LEU A 124 6.17 8.83 -6.15
N LEU A 125 6.51 7.66 -6.69
CA LEU A 125 7.72 6.93 -6.37
C LEU A 125 8.92 7.50 -7.11
N SER A 126 10.03 7.73 -6.42
CA SER A 126 11.32 8.16 -7.00
C SER A 126 11.93 7.06 -7.88
N PRO A 127 12.75 7.39 -8.89
CA PRO A 127 13.64 6.41 -9.51
C PRO A 127 14.49 5.68 -8.46
N GLY A 128 14.61 4.37 -8.57
CA GLY A 128 15.25 3.52 -7.58
C GLY A 128 14.42 3.23 -6.33
N GLY A 129 13.24 3.85 -6.19
CA GLY A 129 12.35 3.69 -5.05
C GLY A 129 11.64 2.33 -4.99
N LEU A 130 11.01 2.05 -3.86
CA LEU A 130 10.31 0.81 -3.56
C LEU A 130 8.81 1.05 -3.46
N LEU A 131 8.02 0.35 -4.29
CA LEU A 131 6.59 0.18 -4.10
C LEU A 131 6.33 -1.07 -3.26
N PHE A 132 5.68 -0.90 -2.11
CA PHE A 132 5.07 -1.99 -1.37
C PHE A 132 3.56 -1.97 -1.62
N CYS A 133 3.06 -2.99 -2.31
CA CYS A 133 1.64 -3.12 -2.57
C CYS A 133 1.10 -4.44 -1.99
N ARG A 134 -0.06 -4.37 -1.33
CA ARG A 134 -0.78 -5.54 -0.88
C ARG A 134 -2.25 -5.41 -1.25
N LEU A 135 -2.74 -6.33 -2.09
CA LEU A 135 -4.07 -6.24 -2.68
C LEU A 135 -4.74 -7.61 -2.81
N ALA A 136 -6.06 -7.61 -3.05
CA ALA A 136 -6.80 -8.84 -3.27
C ALA A 136 -6.43 -9.48 -4.61
N SER A 137 -6.38 -10.80 -4.64
CA SER A 137 -6.09 -11.59 -5.83
C SER A 137 -7.02 -12.81 -5.94
N SER A 138 -7.06 -13.40 -7.13
CA SER A 138 -7.71 -14.70 -7.34
C SER A 138 -6.81 -15.88 -6.97
N ILE A 139 -5.52 -15.66 -6.74
CA ILE A 139 -4.49 -16.70 -6.56
C ILE A 139 -4.85 -17.64 -5.41
N GLY A 140 -5.05 -18.92 -5.74
CA GLY A 140 -5.41 -19.97 -4.78
C GLY A 140 -6.88 -20.01 -4.36
N ILE A 141 -7.73 -19.17 -4.97
CA ILE A 141 -9.20 -19.17 -4.77
C ILE A 141 -9.94 -19.03 -6.10
N GLU A 142 -9.30 -19.33 -7.23
CA GLU A 142 -9.84 -19.12 -8.58
C GLU A 142 -11.21 -19.79 -8.78
N GLY A 143 -11.38 -21.01 -8.25
CA GLY A 143 -12.63 -21.76 -8.33
C GLY A 143 -13.71 -21.34 -7.34
N LEU A 144 -13.42 -20.39 -6.43
CA LEU A 144 -14.33 -19.97 -5.36
C LEU A 144 -14.92 -18.57 -5.59
N VAL A 145 -14.31 -17.78 -6.48
CA VAL A 145 -14.75 -16.42 -6.79
C VAL A 145 -15.77 -16.43 -7.94
N ARG A 146 -16.74 -15.53 -7.90
CA ARG A 146 -17.77 -15.38 -8.93
C ARG A 146 -17.52 -14.11 -9.74
N PRO A 147 -17.36 -14.18 -11.08
CA PRO A 147 -17.13 -13.02 -11.93
C PRO A 147 -18.36 -12.09 -11.95
N LEU A 148 -18.10 -10.79 -11.90
CA LEU A 148 -19.08 -9.71 -12.01
C LEU A 148 -18.88 -8.88 -13.28
N GLY A 149 -17.78 -9.08 -14.01
CA GLY A 149 -17.39 -8.38 -15.22
C GLY A 149 -15.96 -7.88 -15.15
N GLY A 150 -15.21 -8.05 -16.24
CA GLY A 150 -13.78 -7.75 -16.26
C GLY A 150 -13.04 -8.47 -15.12
N ARG A 151 -12.25 -7.71 -14.34
CA ARG A 151 -11.54 -8.23 -13.17
C ARG A 151 -12.27 -7.99 -11.82
N ARG A 152 -13.58 -7.68 -11.88
CA ARG A 152 -14.43 -7.59 -10.68
C ARG A 152 -15.00 -8.95 -10.35
N PHE A 153 -14.90 -9.34 -9.08
CA PHE A 153 -15.39 -10.63 -8.57
C PHE A 153 -16.07 -10.45 -7.22
N SER A 154 -17.08 -11.26 -6.98
CA SER A 154 -17.66 -11.47 -5.66
C SER A 154 -16.89 -12.60 -4.97
N LEU A 155 -16.40 -12.34 -3.77
CA LEU A 155 -15.60 -13.27 -2.97
C LEU A 155 -16.50 -14.06 -2.01
N PRO A 156 -16.06 -15.24 -1.54
CA PRO A 156 -16.82 -16.02 -0.55
C PRO A 156 -17.10 -15.29 0.77
N ASP A 157 -16.28 -14.30 1.15
CA ASP A 157 -16.53 -13.46 2.33
C ASP A 157 -17.64 -12.40 2.15
N GLY A 158 -18.36 -12.44 1.01
CA GLY A 158 -19.46 -11.56 0.68
C GLY A 158 -19.05 -10.18 0.15
N THR A 159 -17.76 -9.96 -0.10
CA THR A 159 -17.26 -8.67 -0.62
C THR A 159 -16.96 -8.75 -2.11
N ASP A 160 -17.15 -7.61 -2.82
CA ASP A 160 -16.79 -7.47 -4.22
C ASP A 160 -15.46 -6.73 -4.34
N ARG A 161 -14.52 -7.30 -5.10
CA ARG A 161 -13.18 -6.72 -5.29
C ARG A 161 -12.73 -6.80 -6.74
N PHE A 162 -11.85 -5.87 -7.12
CA PHE A 162 -10.99 -6.04 -8.28
C PHE A 162 -9.90 -7.05 -7.91
N LEU A 163 -9.77 -8.13 -8.66
CA LEU A 163 -8.79 -9.17 -8.39
C LEU A 163 -7.70 -9.18 -9.46
N VAL A 164 -6.46 -9.30 -8.98
CA VAL A 164 -5.29 -9.56 -9.80
C VAL A 164 -4.94 -11.05 -9.76
N ASP A 165 -4.16 -11.49 -10.73
CA ASP A 165 -3.45 -12.76 -10.74
C ASP A 165 -1.94 -12.51 -10.91
N GLU A 166 -1.14 -13.58 -10.86
CA GLU A 166 0.31 -13.47 -10.94
C GLU A 166 0.77 -12.92 -12.29
N ALA A 167 0.21 -13.43 -13.40
CA ALA A 167 0.57 -13.01 -14.74
C ALA A 167 0.31 -11.50 -14.93
N TYR A 168 -0.85 -11.02 -14.50
CA TYR A 168 -1.21 -9.61 -14.59
C TYR A 168 -0.24 -8.72 -13.79
N LEU A 169 0.17 -9.14 -12.59
CA LEU A 169 1.15 -8.38 -11.79
C LEU A 169 2.55 -8.37 -12.41
N VAL A 170 2.96 -9.46 -13.05
CA VAL A 170 4.23 -9.53 -13.80
C VAL A 170 4.21 -8.59 -15.00
N ASP A 171 3.13 -8.62 -15.78
CA ASP A 171 2.95 -7.73 -16.94
C ASP A 171 2.96 -6.26 -16.53
N LEU A 172 2.19 -5.90 -15.49
CA LEU A 172 2.17 -4.54 -14.93
C LEU A 172 3.55 -4.11 -14.41
N THR A 173 4.32 -5.02 -13.81
CA THR A 173 5.68 -4.71 -13.36
C THR A 173 6.56 -4.27 -14.54
N ALA A 174 6.49 -4.99 -15.65
CA ALA A 174 7.24 -4.67 -16.87
C ALA A 174 6.75 -3.35 -17.51
N GLU A 175 5.43 -3.17 -17.64
CA GLU A 175 4.83 -1.95 -18.20
C GLU A 175 5.20 -0.69 -17.43
N LEU A 176 5.33 -0.79 -16.09
CA LEU A 176 5.73 0.31 -15.22
C LEU A 176 7.25 0.59 -15.27
N GLY A 177 8.05 -0.20 -15.97
CA GLY A 177 9.51 -0.12 -15.92
C GLY A 177 10.06 -0.45 -14.53
N GLY A 178 9.47 -1.46 -13.90
CA GLY A 178 9.85 -1.91 -12.57
C GLY A 178 10.47 -3.29 -12.56
N ARG A 179 11.01 -3.70 -11.42
CA ARG A 179 11.55 -5.03 -11.17
C ARG A 179 11.04 -5.59 -9.85
N LEU A 180 10.56 -6.83 -9.87
CA LEU A 180 10.18 -7.52 -8.63
C LEU A 180 11.38 -7.63 -7.67
N LEU A 181 11.19 -7.22 -6.43
CA LEU A 181 12.17 -7.39 -5.35
C LEU A 181 12.00 -8.72 -4.60
N ASP A 182 10.80 -9.23 -4.57
CA ASP A 182 10.44 -10.53 -3.99
C ASP A 182 9.60 -11.31 -4.99
N PRO A 183 9.60 -12.66 -4.94
CA PRO A 183 8.55 -13.45 -5.56
C PRO A 183 7.17 -12.98 -5.08
N ILE A 184 6.19 -12.99 -5.98
CA ILE A 184 4.80 -12.68 -5.64
C ILE A 184 4.33 -13.65 -4.56
N LYS A 185 3.83 -13.10 -3.45
CA LYS A 185 3.48 -13.89 -2.26
C LYS A 185 2.01 -13.70 -1.92
N THR A 186 1.26 -14.79 -1.87
CA THR A 186 -0.17 -14.76 -1.58
C THR A 186 -0.49 -15.48 -0.28
N THR A 187 -1.35 -14.87 0.53
CA THR A 187 -1.94 -15.47 1.73
C THR A 187 -3.42 -15.74 1.48
N VAL A 188 -3.79 -17.01 1.46
CA VAL A 188 -5.19 -17.44 1.39
C VAL A 188 -5.74 -17.61 2.80
N VAL A 189 -6.87 -16.99 3.08
CA VAL A 189 -7.54 -17.06 4.39
C VAL A 189 -8.78 -17.94 4.27
N GLN A 190 -8.67 -19.19 4.65
CA GLN A 190 -9.77 -20.20 4.72
C GLN A 190 -10.63 -20.29 3.45
N GLY A 191 -10.06 -20.06 2.27
CA GLY A 191 -10.81 -20.01 1.01
C GLY A 191 -11.77 -18.82 0.89
N GLN A 192 -11.81 -17.91 1.86
CA GLN A 192 -12.72 -16.76 1.86
C GLN A 192 -12.18 -15.60 1.02
N ARG A 193 -10.89 -15.41 1.05
CA ARG A 193 -10.17 -14.35 0.32
C ARG A 193 -8.69 -14.67 0.17
N ALA A 194 -8.06 -14.08 -0.82
CA ALA A 194 -6.62 -14.10 -1.00
C ALA A 194 -6.06 -12.67 -1.05
N MET A 195 -4.94 -12.46 -0.37
CA MET A 195 -4.23 -11.17 -0.35
C MET A 195 -2.80 -11.39 -0.82
N THR A 196 -2.44 -10.71 -1.88
CA THR A 196 -1.13 -10.82 -2.52
C THR A 196 -0.25 -9.64 -2.15
N THR A 197 1.00 -9.92 -1.82
CA THR A 197 2.06 -8.94 -1.59
C THR A 197 2.91 -8.83 -2.84
N TRP A 198 3.01 -7.62 -3.36
CA TRP A 198 3.71 -7.25 -4.59
C TRP A 198 4.70 -6.14 -4.27
N VAL A 199 6.00 -6.45 -4.31
CA VAL A 199 7.07 -5.52 -3.95
C VAL A 199 7.94 -5.27 -5.19
N VAL A 200 7.95 -4.02 -5.63
CA VAL A 200 8.57 -3.62 -6.90
C VAL A 200 9.56 -2.49 -6.65
N ARG A 201 10.70 -2.55 -7.31
CA ARG A 201 11.64 -1.43 -7.42
C ARG A 201 11.40 -0.71 -8.75
N ARG A 202 11.25 0.61 -8.70
CA ARG A 202 11.27 1.44 -9.89
C ARG A 202 12.70 1.49 -10.44
N GLU A 203 12.89 1.08 -11.68
CA GLU A 203 14.16 1.25 -12.35
C GLU A 203 14.36 2.73 -12.77
N GLY A 204 15.61 3.14 -12.92
CA GLY A 204 15.95 4.54 -13.18
C GLY A 204 15.80 4.93 -14.67
#